data_0cc928c826395a9b2f54bb3442cd3d1f
#
_entry.id   0cc928c826395a9b2f54bb3442cd3d1f
#
_cell.length_a   1.000
_cell.length_b   1.000
_cell.length_c   1.000
_cell.angle_alpha   90.00
_cell.angle_beta   90.00
_cell.angle_gamma   90.00
#
_symmetry.space_group_name_H-M   'P 1'
#
loop_
_entity.id
_entity.type
_entity.pdbx_description
1 polymer ?
#
loop_
_entity_poly.entity_id
_entity_poly.type
_entity_poly.pdbx_seq_one_letter_code
_entity_poly.pdbx_strand_id
1 'polypeptide(L)'
;MDWHSQGHFDLENEAAQAEQPLRRKVLFVTSEISDYVQTGGLGEVSAALPRALRALSDVRILVPGYRQVLERAGNIEPVGLLPGLGEIPACALGRTKTADGIPVYVILNADL
;
A
#
# COMPACT_ATOMS: atom_id res chain seq x y z
N MET A 1 -3.00 -9.98 4.32
CA MET A 1 -2.29 -11.01 3.56
C MET A 1 -1.36 -10.36 2.57
N ASP A 2 -0.13 -10.79 2.53
CA ASP A 2 0.86 -10.24 1.61
C ASP A 2 0.66 -10.73 0.19
N TRP A 3 1.06 -9.94 -0.79
CA TRP A 3 0.98 -10.36 -2.18
C TRP A 3 1.87 -11.55 -2.49
N HIS A 4 2.92 -11.80 -1.71
CA HIS A 4 3.77 -12.97 -1.86
C HIS A 4 3.02 -14.29 -1.69
N SER A 5 2.10 -14.35 -0.72
CA SER A 5 1.31 -15.55 -0.48
C SER A 5 0.28 -15.81 -1.57
N GLN A 6 0.01 -14.80 -2.41
CA GLN A 6 -0.98 -14.91 -3.49
C GLN A 6 -0.38 -15.36 -4.82
N GLY A 7 0.93 -15.49 -4.91
CA GLY A 7 1.59 -16.04 -6.08
C GLY A 7 1.45 -17.56 -6.20
N HIS A 8 0.86 -18.17 -5.19
CA HIS A 8 0.67 -19.61 -5.14
C HIS A 8 -0.76 -19.95 -5.58
N PHE A 9 -0.87 -20.66 -6.69
CA PHE A 9 -2.16 -21.08 -7.21
C PHE A 9 -2.32 -22.59 -7.08
N ASP A 10 -3.53 -23.02 -6.72
CA ASP A 10 -3.99 -24.35 -6.95
C ASP A 10 -5.15 -24.34 -7.96
N LEU A 11 -5.50 -25.52 -8.46
CA LEU A 11 -6.54 -25.64 -9.48
C LEU A 11 -7.93 -25.23 -8.98
N GLU A 12 -8.19 -25.39 -7.70
CA GLU A 12 -9.47 -25.01 -7.11
C GLU A 12 -9.62 -23.50 -7.07
N ASN A 13 -8.55 -22.77 -6.73
CA ASN A 13 -8.55 -21.31 -6.74
C ASN A 13 -8.73 -20.75 -8.13
N GLU A 14 -8.08 -21.33 -9.13
CA GLU A 14 -8.23 -20.89 -10.50
C GLU A 14 -9.66 -21.10 -11.01
N ALA A 15 -10.27 -22.24 -10.70
CA ALA A 15 -11.63 -22.51 -11.09
C ALA A 15 -12.63 -21.55 -10.41
N ALA A 16 -12.44 -21.28 -9.12
CA ALA A 16 -13.27 -20.33 -8.40
C ALA A 16 -13.13 -18.90 -8.95
N GLN A 17 -11.94 -18.50 -9.34
CA GLN A 17 -11.69 -17.19 -9.93
C GLN A 17 -12.28 -17.06 -11.33
N ALA A 18 -12.33 -18.15 -12.10
CA ALA A 18 -12.92 -18.14 -13.43
C ALA A 18 -14.41 -17.88 -13.43
N GLU A 19 -15.11 -18.18 -12.33
CA GLU A 19 -16.54 -17.93 -12.16
C GLU A 19 -16.86 -16.53 -11.67
N GLN A 20 -15.85 -15.75 -11.28
CA GLN A 20 -15.98 -14.41 -10.73
C GLN A 20 -15.14 -13.42 -11.54
N PRO A 21 -15.52 -12.13 -11.54
CA PRO A 21 -14.67 -11.12 -12.13
C PRO A 21 -13.27 -11.16 -11.50
N LEU A 22 -12.24 -11.15 -12.34
CA LEU A 22 -10.86 -11.12 -11.89
C LEU A 22 -10.60 -9.84 -11.09
N ARG A 23 -10.14 -10.01 -9.86
CA ARG A 23 -9.69 -8.89 -9.06
C ARG A 23 -8.21 -8.65 -9.35
N ARG A 24 -7.91 -7.52 -9.94
CA ARG A 24 -6.53 -7.11 -10.20
C ARG A 24 -5.89 -6.62 -8.92
N LYS A 25 -4.58 -6.82 -8.82
CA LYS A 25 -3.76 -6.24 -7.76
C LYS A 25 -3.29 -4.88 -8.24
N VAL A 26 -3.57 -3.85 -7.45
CA VAL A 26 -3.20 -2.47 -7.77
C VAL A 26 -2.39 -1.91 -6.62
N LEU A 27 -1.17 -1.46 -6.92
CA LEU A 27 -0.36 -0.69 -5.98
C LEU A 27 -0.50 0.78 -6.33
N PHE A 28 -1.16 1.52 -5.45
CA PHE A 28 -1.37 2.96 -5.61
C PHE A 28 -0.26 3.71 -4.91
N VAL A 29 0.64 4.30 -5.68
CA VAL A 29 1.80 5.03 -5.16
C VAL A 29 1.50 6.51 -5.14
N THR A 30 1.65 7.13 -3.98
CA THR A 30 1.39 8.56 -3.82
C THR A 30 2.31 9.18 -2.79
N SER A 31 2.61 10.46 -2.96
CA SER A 31 3.39 11.20 -1.98
C SER A 31 2.55 11.73 -0.82
N GLU A 32 1.24 11.83 -0.99
CA GLU A 32 0.35 12.27 0.08
C GLU A 32 -1.02 11.61 -0.03
N ILE A 33 -1.65 11.43 1.12
CA ILE A 33 -3.01 10.94 1.25
C ILE A 33 -3.62 11.61 2.48
N SER A 34 -4.85 12.10 2.36
CA SER A 34 -5.47 12.92 3.40
C SER A 34 -5.66 12.20 4.73
N ASP A 35 -5.63 10.87 4.73
CA ASP A 35 -5.63 10.08 5.95
C ASP A 35 -4.47 10.46 6.89
N TYR A 36 -3.30 10.80 6.34
CA TYR A 36 -2.09 11.05 7.10
C TYR A 36 -1.49 12.44 6.86
N VAL A 37 -1.40 12.86 5.63
CA VAL A 37 -0.78 14.14 5.25
C VAL A 37 -1.49 14.72 4.04
N GLN A 38 -1.81 16.00 4.10
CA GLN A 38 -2.46 16.70 3.00
C GLN A 38 -1.91 18.12 2.92
N THR A 39 -1.34 18.45 1.77
CA THR A 39 -0.85 19.81 1.47
C THR A 39 -1.63 20.47 0.36
N GLY A 40 -2.51 19.73 -0.33
CA GLY A 40 -3.31 20.23 -1.45
C GLY A 40 -4.35 19.21 -1.90
N GLY A 41 -4.83 19.36 -3.13
CA GLY A 41 -5.88 18.48 -3.68
C GLY A 41 -5.48 17.05 -3.90
N LEU A 42 -4.18 16.78 -4.07
CA LEU A 42 -3.70 15.42 -4.29
C LEU A 42 -4.03 14.49 -3.12
N GLY A 43 -3.95 14.98 -1.90
CA GLY A 43 -4.27 14.17 -0.72
C GLY A 43 -5.70 13.66 -0.73
N GLU A 44 -6.65 14.46 -1.16
CA GLU A 44 -8.05 14.05 -1.25
C GLU A 44 -8.29 13.04 -2.36
N VAL A 45 -7.68 13.24 -3.53
CA VAL A 45 -7.78 12.29 -4.64
C VAL A 45 -7.15 10.97 -4.26
N SER A 46 -6.00 10.99 -3.61
CA SER A 46 -5.28 9.79 -3.17
C SER A 46 -6.04 9.03 -2.08
N ALA A 47 -6.89 9.68 -1.32
CA ALA A 47 -7.76 9.01 -0.37
C ALA A 47 -9.01 8.43 -1.05
N ALA A 48 -9.60 9.16 -1.99
CA ALA A 48 -10.86 8.78 -2.63
C ALA A 48 -10.68 7.67 -3.66
N LEU A 49 -9.64 7.75 -4.50
CA LEU A 49 -9.48 6.84 -5.63
C LEU A 49 -9.22 5.39 -5.20
N PRO A 50 -8.33 5.09 -4.24
CA PRO A 50 -8.18 3.72 -3.77
C PRO A 50 -9.48 3.13 -3.21
N ARG A 51 -10.29 3.93 -2.55
CA ARG A 51 -11.57 3.48 -2.00
C ARG A 51 -12.57 3.14 -3.09
N ALA A 52 -12.60 3.92 -4.16
CA ALA A 52 -13.41 3.60 -5.33
C ALA A 52 -12.93 2.33 -6.04
N LEU A 53 -11.61 2.14 -6.15
CA LEU A 53 -11.02 1.00 -6.82
C LEU A 53 -11.15 -0.31 -6.03
N ARG A 54 -11.18 -0.26 -4.70
CA ARG A 54 -11.17 -1.50 -3.90
C ARG A 54 -12.43 -2.34 -4.08
N ALA A 55 -13.51 -1.77 -4.56
CA ALA A 55 -14.71 -2.54 -4.91
C ALA A 55 -14.44 -3.49 -6.09
N LEU A 56 -13.47 -3.15 -6.95
CA LEU A 56 -13.16 -3.89 -8.17
C LEU A 56 -11.78 -4.56 -8.14
N SER A 57 -10.92 -4.18 -7.19
CA SER A 57 -9.52 -4.56 -7.21
C SER A 57 -8.99 -4.79 -5.80
N ASP A 58 -7.94 -5.60 -5.68
CA ASP A 58 -7.13 -5.66 -4.47
C ASP A 58 -6.17 -4.47 -4.48
N VAL A 59 -6.56 -3.39 -3.82
CA VAL A 59 -5.82 -2.13 -3.82
C VAL A 59 -4.99 -2.03 -2.55
N ARG A 60 -3.73 -1.68 -2.73
CA ARG A 60 -2.82 -1.35 -1.65
C ARG A 60 -2.15 -0.02 -1.96
N ILE A 61 -1.79 0.70 -0.92
CA ILE A 61 -1.22 2.04 -1.04
C ILE A 61 0.25 1.99 -0.64
N LEU A 62 1.09 2.75 -1.32
CA LEU A 62 2.48 2.96 -0.95
C LEU A 62 2.71 4.46 -0.79
N VAL A 63 3.19 4.86 0.39
CA VAL A 63 3.51 6.26 0.69
C VAL A 63 4.90 6.36 1.32
N PRO A 64 5.61 7.48 1.13
CA PRO A 64 6.82 7.74 1.88
C PRO A 64 6.50 7.93 3.37
N GLY A 65 7.39 7.47 4.23
CA GLY A 65 7.24 7.59 5.67
C GLY A 65 7.62 8.96 6.20
N TYR A 66 6.97 9.99 5.70
CA TYR A 66 7.13 11.32 6.26
C TYR A 66 6.71 11.35 7.73
N ARG A 67 7.22 12.30 8.47
CA ARG A 67 6.94 12.42 9.90
C ARG A 67 5.45 12.39 10.21
N GLN A 68 4.64 13.12 9.45
CA GLN A 68 3.19 13.14 9.66
C GLN A 68 2.55 11.77 9.43
N VAL A 69 3.05 11.04 8.44
CA VAL A 69 2.57 9.66 8.18
C VAL A 69 2.88 8.77 9.37
N LEU A 70 4.11 8.83 9.87
CA LEU A 70 4.53 8.00 11.00
C LEU A 70 3.75 8.33 12.28
N GLU A 71 3.45 9.59 12.50
CA GLU A 71 2.70 10.03 13.68
C GLU A 71 1.23 9.63 13.61
N ARG A 72 0.62 9.69 12.44
CA ARG A 72 -0.82 9.46 12.25
C ARG A 72 -1.19 8.03 11.91
N ALA A 73 -0.28 7.28 11.32
CA ALA A 73 -0.55 5.90 10.93
C ALA A 73 -0.71 4.96 12.11
N GLY A 74 -0.29 5.36 13.29
CA GLY A 74 -0.37 4.55 14.49
C GLY A 74 0.64 3.41 14.44
N ASN A 75 0.17 2.18 14.46
CA ASN A 75 1.04 1.01 14.50
C ASN A 75 1.53 0.64 13.11
N ILE A 76 2.83 0.74 12.88
CA ILE A 76 3.47 0.35 11.62
C ILE A 76 4.34 -0.87 11.89
N GLU A 77 4.04 -1.96 11.21
CA GLU A 77 4.74 -3.24 11.34
C GLU A 77 5.83 -3.32 10.28
N PRO A 78 7.10 -3.57 10.66
CA PRO A 78 8.14 -3.77 9.65
C PRO A 78 7.91 -5.08 8.89
N VAL A 79 7.97 -5.01 7.57
CA VAL A 79 7.68 -6.17 6.72
C VAL A 79 8.82 -6.51 5.76
N GLY A 80 9.83 -5.68 5.61
CA GLY A 80 10.95 -5.99 4.75
C GLY A 80 11.99 -4.90 4.65
N LEU A 81 13.03 -5.23 3.91
CA LEU A 81 14.11 -4.31 3.55
C LEU A 81 14.19 -4.23 2.03
N LEU A 82 14.31 -3.02 1.53
CA LEU A 82 14.56 -2.75 0.12
C LEU A 82 16.04 -2.46 -0.04
N PRO A 83 16.79 -3.25 -0.83
CA PRO A 83 18.20 -3.00 -1.01
C PRO A 83 18.44 -1.71 -1.79
N GLY A 84 19.56 -1.06 -1.51
CA GLY A 84 19.99 0.09 -2.28
C GLY A 84 20.34 -0.30 -3.70
N LEU A 85 20.20 0.66 -4.63
CA LEU A 85 20.56 0.48 -6.03
C LEU A 85 21.20 1.76 -6.55
N GLY A 86 22.48 1.71 -6.91
CA GLY A 86 23.22 2.90 -7.31
C GLY A 86 23.24 3.94 -6.22
N GLU A 87 22.74 5.12 -6.52
CA GLU A 87 22.64 6.23 -5.55
C GLU A 87 21.37 6.15 -4.69
N ILE A 88 20.48 5.22 -4.97
CA ILE A 88 19.27 5.03 -4.18
C ILE A 88 19.63 4.25 -2.94
N PRO A 89 19.46 4.82 -1.74
CA PRO A 89 19.83 4.14 -0.51
C PRO A 89 18.88 2.98 -0.19
N ALA A 90 19.39 2.03 0.58
CA ALA A 90 18.53 1.00 1.15
C ALA A 90 17.52 1.62 2.10
N CYS A 91 16.33 1.06 2.17
CA CYS A 91 15.30 1.51 3.10
C CYS A 91 14.50 0.32 3.64
N ALA A 92 13.82 0.55 4.74
CA ALA A 92 12.90 -0.43 5.29
C ALA A 92 11.49 -0.20 4.76
N LEU A 93 10.69 -1.24 4.76
CA LEU A 93 9.29 -1.18 4.38
C LEU A 93 8.43 -1.54 5.58
N GLY A 94 7.53 -0.65 5.94
CA GLY A 94 6.54 -0.87 6.97
C GLY A 94 5.16 -1.10 6.38
N ARG A 95 4.26 -1.62 7.19
CA ARG A 95 2.88 -1.88 6.81
C ARG A 95 1.93 -1.42 7.89
N THR A 96 0.86 -0.78 7.47
CA THR A 96 -0.25 -0.40 8.33
C THR A 96 -1.55 -0.52 7.54
N LYS A 97 -2.64 -0.05 8.10
CA LYS A 97 -3.94 0.01 7.43
C LYS A 97 -4.57 1.36 7.69
N THR A 98 -5.39 1.81 6.74
CA THR A 98 -6.30 2.93 6.99
C THR A 98 -7.37 2.52 8.00
N ALA A 99 -8.10 3.49 8.53
CA ALA A 99 -9.18 3.22 9.47
C ALA A 99 -10.25 2.27 8.89
N ASP A 100 -10.46 2.32 7.59
CA ASP A 100 -11.43 1.48 6.87
C ASP A 100 -10.79 0.25 6.20
N GLY A 101 -9.54 -0.09 6.56
CA GLY A 101 -8.95 -1.39 6.27
C GLY A 101 -8.14 -1.52 5.00
N ILE A 102 -7.81 -0.44 4.29
CA ILE A 102 -6.95 -0.52 3.12
C ILE A 102 -5.49 -0.72 3.57
N PRO A 103 -4.78 -1.75 3.08
CA PRO A 103 -3.38 -1.93 3.42
C PRO A 103 -2.52 -0.78 2.88
N VAL A 104 -1.64 -0.26 3.73
CA VAL A 104 -0.71 0.82 3.39
C VAL A 104 0.71 0.37 3.67
N TYR A 105 1.55 0.44 2.66
CA TYR A 105 2.99 0.25 2.81
C TYR A 105 3.67 1.60 2.95
N VAL A 106 4.61 1.68 3.86
CA VAL A 106 5.30 2.92 4.21
C VAL A 106 6.80 2.74 4.01
N ILE A 107 7.40 3.60 3.22
CA ILE A 107 8.85 3.59 3.02
C ILE A 107 9.49 4.27 4.24
N LEU A 108 10.31 3.53 4.96
CA LEU A 108 10.97 4.00 6.17
C LEU A 108 12.42 4.32 5.86
N ASN A 109 12.76 5.59 5.90
CA ASN A 109 14.12 6.08 5.68
C ASN A 109 14.36 7.28 6.58
N ALA A 110 15.48 7.29 7.27
CA ALA A 110 15.81 8.35 8.21
C ALA A 110 15.94 9.74 7.55
N ASP A 111 16.13 9.79 6.23
CA ASP A 111 16.28 11.04 5.48
C ASP A 111 14.94 11.64 5.02
N LEU A 112 13.85 11.00 5.31
CA LEU A 112 12.50 11.51 4.99
C LEU A 112 11.97 12.49 6.04
#